data_d578d348604df8016ffbabfad413171a
#
_entry.id   d578d348604df8016ffbabfad413171a
#
_cell.length_a   1.000
_cell.length_b   1.000
_cell.length_c   1.000
_cell.angle_alpha   90.00
_cell.angle_beta   90.00
_cell.angle_gamma   90.00
#
_symmetry.space_group_name_H-M   'P 1'
#
loop_
_entity.id
_entity.type
_entity.pdbx_description
1 polymer ?
#
loop_
_entity_poly.entity_id
_entity_poly.type
_entity_poly.pdbx_seq_one_letter_code
_entity_poly.pdbx_strand_id
1 'polypeptide(L)'
;MHSYIYQIGLKPFDKGEALDPEIIIEGNDVYFSYAYDLDSEERLKAIEDIVINVFPQGMFTLNADKTLTYNGGFRIWRKSYFDSIMSTAKTLTPANVMDEYGNINTLKKKVTNPLNTAYLFVCGGICAEKSIKLMRIVEGLDKGDALYIGSVLGYHN
;
A
#
# COMPACT_ATOMS: atom_id res chain seq x y z
N MET A 1 -12.77 6.01 11.22
CA MET A 1 -11.44 5.42 10.96
C MET A 1 -10.80 6.26 9.87
N HIS A 2 -9.62 6.82 10.11
CA HIS A 2 -8.91 7.59 9.10
C HIS A 2 -8.22 6.62 8.16
N SER A 3 -8.52 6.71 6.88
CA SER A 3 -7.88 5.95 5.83
C SER A 3 -7.07 6.90 4.96
N TYR A 4 -5.91 6.47 4.50
CA TYR A 4 -4.97 7.33 3.79
C TYR A 4 -4.65 6.80 2.40
N ILE A 5 -4.31 7.74 1.51
CA ILE A 5 -3.75 7.49 0.18
C ILE A 5 -2.33 8.05 0.18
N TYR A 6 -1.34 7.21 -0.08
CA TYR A 6 0.07 7.59 -0.11
C TYR A 6 0.58 7.63 -1.54
N GLN A 7 1.16 8.75 -1.94
CA GLN A 7 1.98 8.81 -3.15
C GLN A 7 3.38 8.32 -2.82
N ILE A 8 3.82 7.25 -3.47
CA ILE A 8 5.12 6.63 -3.21
C ILE A 8 5.89 6.45 -4.52
N GLY A 9 7.17 6.74 -4.48
CA GLY A 9 8.06 6.62 -5.63
C GLY A 9 9.52 6.39 -5.27
N LEU A 10 10.31 6.16 -6.31
CA LEU A 10 11.76 5.91 -6.22
C LEU A 10 12.61 7.18 -6.34
N LYS A 11 11.96 8.31 -6.54
CA LYS A 11 12.60 9.63 -6.69
C LYS A 11 11.84 10.66 -5.87
N PRO A 12 12.49 11.76 -5.45
CA PRO A 12 11.80 12.90 -4.85
C PRO A 12 10.69 13.42 -5.77
N PHE A 13 9.60 13.88 -5.18
CA PHE A 13 8.49 14.49 -5.90
C PHE A 13 8.66 16.00 -5.98
N ASP A 14 8.46 16.54 -7.18
CA ASP A 14 8.37 17.98 -7.40
C ASP A 14 6.99 18.51 -7.00
N LYS A 15 6.88 19.84 -6.78
CA LYS A 15 5.59 20.47 -6.42
C LYS A 15 4.49 20.23 -7.46
N GLY A 16 4.85 20.14 -8.75
CA GLY A 16 3.91 19.88 -9.84
C GLY A 16 3.40 18.43 -9.89
N GLU A 17 4.00 17.53 -9.12
CA GLU A 17 3.61 16.12 -9.02
C GLU A 17 2.69 15.82 -7.82
N ALA A 18 2.37 16.86 -7.02
CA ALA A 18 1.45 16.68 -5.89
C ALA A 18 0.10 16.17 -6.36
N LEU A 19 -0.46 15.22 -5.62
CA LEU A 19 -1.80 14.69 -5.90
C LEU A 19 -2.85 15.74 -5.57
N ASP A 20 -3.78 15.94 -6.49
CA ASP A 20 -4.98 16.73 -6.26
C ASP A 20 -6.11 15.79 -5.84
N PRO A 21 -6.71 15.98 -4.64
CA PRO A 21 -7.78 15.12 -4.19
C PRO A 21 -9.02 15.12 -5.08
N GLU A 22 -9.21 16.13 -5.93
CA GLU A 22 -10.36 16.22 -6.83
C GLU A 22 -10.18 15.40 -8.13
N ILE A 23 -8.94 15.08 -8.51
CA ILE A 23 -8.66 14.38 -9.76
C ILE A 23 -8.11 12.96 -9.57
N ILE A 24 -7.85 12.55 -8.34
CA ILE A 24 -7.42 11.18 -8.05
C ILE A 24 -8.50 10.19 -8.45
N ILE A 25 -8.12 9.10 -9.11
CA ILE A 25 -9.04 8.07 -9.57
C ILE A 25 -8.88 6.76 -8.82
N GLU A 26 -9.96 6.02 -8.75
CA GLU A 26 -10.02 4.69 -8.15
C GLU A 26 -9.40 3.64 -9.08
N GLY A 27 -8.53 2.81 -8.53
CA GLY A 27 -8.03 1.62 -9.20
C GLY A 27 -9.02 0.45 -9.10
N ASN A 28 -8.60 -0.71 -9.59
CA ASN A 28 -9.42 -1.92 -9.54
C ASN A 28 -9.76 -2.31 -8.10
N ASP A 29 -11.03 -2.60 -7.85
CA ASP A 29 -11.54 -3.02 -6.54
C ASP A 29 -11.28 -2.01 -5.40
N VAL A 30 -11.11 -0.75 -5.74
CA VAL A 30 -11.00 0.38 -4.83
C VAL A 30 -12.23 1.26 -4.97
N TYR A 31 -12.74 1.73 -3.85
CA TYR A 31 -13.81 2.71 -3.79
C TYR A 31 -13.55 3.71 -2.67
N PHE A 32 -13.78 4.97 -2.95
CA PHE A 32 -13.87 6.02 -1.95
C PHE A 32 -14.84 7.12 -2.41
N SER A 33 -15.57 7.70 -1.47
CA SER A 33 -16.54 8.75 -1.80
C SER A 33 -15.85 10.07 -2.15
N TYR A 34 -14.79 10.40 -1.43
CA TYR A 34 -13.93 11.57 -1.68
C TYR A 34 -12.60 11.45 -0.96
N ALA A 35 -11.60 12.16 -1.49
CA ALA A 35 -10.30 12.37 -0.85
C ALA A 35 -10.17 13.84 -0.40
N TYR A 36 -9.24 14.11 0.53
CA TYR A 36 -9.01 15.45 1.06
C TYR A 36 -7.55 15.62 1.52
N ASP A 37 -7.09 16.88 1.53
CA ASP A 37 -5.77 17.21 2.02
C ASP A 37 -5.69 17.04 3.55
N LEU A 38 -4.54 16.58 4.02
CA LEU A 38 -4.21 16.51 5.45
C LEU A 38 -3.46 17.78 5.88
N ASP A 39 -3.65 18.18 7.12
CA ASP A 39 -2.76 19.16 7.72
C ASP A 39 -1.36 18.56 7.99
N SER A 40 -0.41 19.42 8.39
CA SER A 40 0.99 19.00 8.57
C SER A 40 1.17 17.98 9.69
N GLU A 41 0.37 18.05 10.74
CA GLU A 41 0.45 17.14 11.89
C GLU A 41 -0.14 15.77 11.52
N GLU A 42 -1.29 15.75 10.87
CA GLU A 42 -1.94 14.54 10.39
C GLU A 42 -1.08 13.82 9.36
N ARG A 43 -0.47 14.58 8.42
CA ARG A 43 0.47 14.03 7.44
C ARG A 43 1.65 13.34 8.09
N LEU A 44 2.24 13.96 9.11
CA LEU A 44 3.38 13.39 9.83
C LEU A 44 3.00 12.08 10.54
N LYS A 45 1.86 12.07 11.22
CA LYS A 45 1.32 10.85 11.86
C LYS A 45 1.05 9.74 10.84
N ALA A 46 0.51 10.07 9.67
CA ALA A 46 0.29 9.11 8.61
C ALA A 46 1.59 8.50 8.08
N ILE A 47 2.65 9.30 7.92
CA ILE A 47 3.98 8.83 7.52
C ILE A 47 4.60 7.92 8.57
N GLU A 48 4.47 8.24 9.84
CA GLU A 48 4.93 7.36 10.93
C GLU A 48 4.14 6.05 10.96
N ASP A 49 2.84 6.13 10.75
CA ASP A 49 1.94 4.96 10.80
C ASP A 49 2.25 3.93 9.72
N ILE A 50 2.55 4.34 8.49
CA ILE A 50 2.89 3.39 7.42
C ILE A 50 4.13 2.58 7.76
N VAL A 51 5.12 3.18 8.42
CA VAL A 51 6.37 2.51 8.80
C VAL A 51 6.16 1.56 9.98
N ILE A 52 5.39 1.97 10.98
CA ILE A 52 5.22 1.23 12.23
C ILE A 52 4.18 0.12 12.09
N ASN A 53 3.06 0.39 11.40
CA ASN A 53 1.87 -0.47 11.44
C ASN A 53 1.51 -1.11 10.10
N VAL A 54 2.06 -0.66 8.97
CA VAL A 54 1.67 -1.13 7.64
C VAL A 54 2.75 -1.99 7.00
N PHE A 55 3.96 -1.46 6.85
CA PHE A 55 5.08 -2.25 6.37
C PHE A 55 5.45 -3.36 7.37
N PRO A 56 5.99 -4.49 6.90
CA PRO A 56 6.58 -5.49 7.78
C PRO A 56 7.59 -4.85 8.74
N GLN A 57 7.56 -5.27 10.00
CA GLN A 57 8.39 -4.69 11.05
C GLN A 57 9.88 -4.70 10.67
N GLY A 58 10.52 -3.55 10.79
CA GLY A 58 11.95 -3.38 10.54
C GLY A 58 12.33 -3.27 9.05
N MET A 59 11.38 -3.40 8.13
CA MET A 59 11.66 -3.33 6.69
C MET A 59 12.12 -1.94 6.25
N PHE A 60 11.58 -0.89 6.86
CA PHE A 60 11.93 0.50 6.56
C PHE A 60 12.27 1.29 7.81
N THR A 61 13.20 2.23 7.67
CA THR A 61 13.51 3.27 8.65
C THR A 61 13.01 4.60 8.13
N LEU A 62 12.26 5.33 8.95
CA LEU A 62 11.85 6.70 8.66
C LEU A 62 13.01 7.65 8.99
N ASN A 63 13.47 8.39 7.98
CA ASN A 63 14.53 9.39 8.13
C ASN A 63 13.98 10.75 8.54
N ALA A 64 14.85 11.63 9.03
CA ALA A 64 14.47 12.99 9.45
C ALA A 64 13.86 13.83 8.30
N ASP A 65 14.30 13.60 7.07
CA ASP A 65 13.78 14.25 5.85
C ASP A 65 12.48 13.60 5.31
N LYS A 66 11.91 12.65 6.05
CA LYS A 66 10.70 11.90 5.70
C LYS A 66 10.84 10.94 4.51
N THR A 67 12.06 10.63 4.10
CA THR A 67 12.32 9.49 3.22
C THR A 67 12.36 8.19 4.02
N LEU A 68 12.15 7.07 3.35
CA LEU A 68 12.23 5.74 3.95
C LEU A 68 13.47 5.02 3.43
N THR A 69 14.30 4.52 4.32
CA THR A 69 15.43 3.66 3.96
C THR A 69 15.02 2.19 4.04
N TYR A 70 15.20 1.45 2.94
CA TYR A 70 14.94 0.02 2.92
C TYR A 70 16.04 -0.76 3.64
N ASN A 71 15.67 -1.56 4.63
CA ASN A 71 16.59 -2.34 5.48
C ASN A 71 16.73 -3.80 5.05
N GLY A 72 16.04 -4.22 3.99
CA GLY A 72 15.93 -5.63 3.62
C GLY A 72 14.68 -6.27 4.25
N GLY A 73 14.64 -7.61 4.21
CA GLY A 73 13.55 -8.39 4.81
C GLY A 73 12.42 -8.77 3.84
N PHE A 74 12.42 -8.27 2.61
CA PHE A 74 11.38 -8.59 1.63
C PHE A 74 11.32 -10.10 1.33
N ARG A 75 12.46 -10.77 1.19
CA ARG A 75 12.50 -12.21 0.88
C ARG A 75 11.82 -13.04 1.96
N ILE A 76 12.04 -12.73 3.24
CA ILE A 76 11.41 -13.42 4.36
C ILE A 76 9.90 -13.15 4.37
N TRP A 77 9.51 -11.89 4.22
CA TRP A 77 8.10 -11.52 4.13
C TRP A 77 7.41 -12.17 2.94
N ARG A 78 8.05 -12.19 1.76
CA ARG A 78 7.49 -12.80 0.54
C ARG A 78 7.22 -14.29 0.74
N LYS A 79 8.08 -15.01 1.45
CA LYS A 79 7.86 -16.42 1.79
C LYS A 79 6.59 -16.60 2.64
N SER A 80 6.43 -15.78 3.65
CA SER A 80 5.24 -15.78 4.51
C SER A 80 3.97 -15.42 3.73
N TYR A 81 4.04 -14.43 2.87
CA TYR A 81 2.96 -14.04 1.97
C TYR A 81 2.57 -15.18 1.01
N PHE A 82 3.55 -15.81 0.38
CA PHE A 82 3.35 -16.98 -0.48
C PHE A 82 2.64 -18.10 0.29
N ASP A 83 3.10 -18.44 1.49
CA ASP A 83 2.49 -19.48 2.30
C ASP A 83 1.03 -19.15 2.65
N SER A 84 0.71 -17.89 2.91
CA SER A 84 -0.65 -17.41 3.15
C SER A 84 -1.54 -17.54 1.90
N ILE A 85 -1.02 -17.21 0.72
CA ILE A 85 -1.72 -17.40 -0.56
C ILE A 85 -2.02 -18.89 -0.80
N MET A 86 -1.02 -19.76 -0.64
CA MET A 86 -1.17 -21.20 -0.84
C MET A 86 -2.14 -21.83 0.17
N SER A 87 -2.07 -21.41 1.43
CA SER A 87 -3.00 -21.86 2.47
C SER A 87 -4.46 -21.51 2.12
N THR A 88 -4.72 -20.32 1.62
CA THR A 88 -6.05 -19.91 1.20
C THR A 88 -6.48 -20.65 -0.08
N ALA A 89 -5.59 -20.79 -1.06
CA ALA A 89 -5.88 -21.50 -2.30
C ALA A 89 -6.30 -22.96 -2.06
N LYS A 90 -5.71 -23.63 -1.08
CA LYS A 90 -6.07 -25.01 -0.68
C LYS A 90 -7.50 -25.16 -0.14
N THR A 91 -8.13 -24.08 0.29
CA THR A 91 -9.52 -24.10 0.76
C THR A 91 -10.53 -24.08 -0.40
N LEU A 92 -10.07 -23.79 -1.62
CA LEU A 92 -10.93 -23.76 -2.80
C LEU A 92 -11.27 -25.18 -3.26
N THR A 93 -12.53 -25.36 -3.62
CA THR A 93 -13.07 -26.60 -4.16
C THR A 93 -13.98 -26.29 -5.35
N PRO A 94 -14.33 -27.27 -6.21
CA PRO A 94 -15.33 -27.06 -7.26
C PRO A 94 -16.68 -26.54 -6.73
N ALA A 95 -17.03 -26.91 -5.47
CA ALA A 95 -18.28 -26.48 -4.85
C ALA A 95 -18.31 -25.03 -4.40
N ASN A 96 -17.15 -24.44 -4.01
CA ASN A 96 -17.09 -23.09 -3.44
C ASN A 96 -16.39 -22.03 -4.32
N VAL A 97 -15.79 -22.44 -5.45
CA VAL A 97 -14.98 -21.55 -6.28
C VAL A 97 -15.77 -20.39 -6.90
N MET A 98 -17.08 -20.54 -7.07
CA MET A 98 -17.98 -19.51 -7.62
C MET A 98 -18.66 -18.66 -6.53
N ASP A 99 -18.41 -18.93 -5.26
CA ASP A 99 -18.97 -18.13 -4.17
C ASP A 99 -18.17 -16.81 -4.02
N GLU A 100 -18.73 -15.74 -4.56
CA GLU A 100 -18.09 -14.40 -4.57
C GLU A 100 -17.83 -13.82 -3.18
N TYR A 101 -18.52 -14.31 -2.15
CA TYR A 101 -18.33 -13.88 -0.76
C TYR A 101 -17.47 -14.87 0.06
N GLY A 102 -17.07 -15.98 -0.54
CA GLY A 102 -16.34 -17.06 0.10
C GLY A 102 -14.82 -16.99 -0.05
N ASN A 103 -14.21 -18.17 -0.08
CA ASN A 103 -12.75 -18.31 -0.08
C ASN A 103 -12.07 -17.74 -1.32
N ILE A 104 -12.73 -17.73 -2.47
CA ILE A 104 -12.19 -17.09 -3.68
C ILE A 104 -12.02 -15.57 -3.50
N ASN A 105 -12.96 -14.91 -2.84
CA ASN A 105 -12.85 -13.50 -2.52
C ASN A 105 -11.73 -13.22 -1.50
N THR A 106 -11.56 -14.10 -0.51
CA THR A 106 -10.44 -14.02 0.44
C THR A 106 -9.10 -14.13 -0.27
N LEU A 107 -8.97 -15.06 -1.21
CA LEU A 107 -7.77 -15.19 -2.04
C LEU A 107 -7.51 -13.94 -2.88
N LYS A 108 -8.53 -13.42 -3.54
CA LYS A 108 -8.45 -12.18 -4.32
C LYS A 108 -7.95 -11.01 -3.48
N LYS A 109 -8.50 -10.81 -2.29
CA LYS A 109 -8.07 -9.76 -1.35
C LYS A 109 -6.61 -9.91 -0.95
N LYS A 110 -6.15 -11.12 -0.66
CA LYS A 110 -4.74 -11.38 -0.32
C LYS A 110 -3.80 -11.07 -1.48
N VAL A 111 -4.17 -11.47 -2.70
CA VAL A 111 -3.36 -11.24 -3.91
C VAL A 111 -3.25 -9.75 -4.25
N THR A 112 -4.33 -9.00 -4.14
CA THR A 112 -4.36 -7.57 -4.49
C THR A 112 -3.86 -6.66 -3.38
N ASN A 113 -3.95 -7.11 -2.12
CA ASN A 113 -3.59 -6.31 -0.95
C ASN A 113 -2.69 -7.10 0.03
N PRO A 114 -1.44 -7.40 -0.36
CA PRO A 114 -0.53 -8.22 0.44
C PRO A 114 -0.21 -7.66 1.82
N LEU A 115 -0.28 -6.34 2.01
CA LEU A 115 -0.08 -5.72 3.33
C LEU A 115 -1.34 -5.75 4.21
N ASN A 116 -2.47 -6.21 3.67
CA ASN A 116 -3.75 -6.29 4.39
C ASN A 116 -4.12 -4.98 5.10
N THR A 117 -3.98 -3.87 4.42
CA THR A 117 -4.26 -2.53 4.93
C THR A 117 -5.47 -1.91 4.24
N ALA A 118 -6.18 -1.03 4.95
CA ALA A 118 -7.20 -0.18 4.34
C ALA A 118 -6.60 0.95 3.49
N TYR A 119 -5.32 1.24 3.66
CA TYR A 119 -4.66 2.32 2.94
C TYR A 119 -4.47 2.02 1.47
N LEU A 120 -4.44 3.08 0.68
CA LEU A 120 -4.27 3.04 -0.77
C LEU A 120 -2.94 3.70 -1.16
N PHE A 121 -2.47 3.35 -2.35
CA PHE A 121 -1.15 3.78 -2.83
C PHE A 121 -1.24 4.26 -4.27
N VAL A 122 -0.64 5.39 -4.55
CA VAL A 122 -0.41 5.92 -5.89
C VAL A 122 1.08 5.76 -6.21
N CYS A 123 1.38 4.78 -7.02
CA CYS A 123 2.75 4.42 -7.41
C CYS A 123 3.02 4.78 -8.88
N GLY A 124 2.68 6.00 -9.25
CA GLY A 124 2.74 6.56 -10.60
C GLY A 124 1.36 7.01 -11.08
N GLY A 125 1.32 8.14 -11.79
CA GLY A 125 0.06 8.73 -12.23
C GLY A 125 -0.82 9.23 -11.08
N ILE A 126 -2.13 9.03 -11.21
CA ILE A 126 -3.17 9.51 -10.27
C ILE A 126 -4.11 8.40 -9.80
N CYS A 127 -3.79 7.14 -10.09
CA CYS A 127 -4.64 5.99 -9.76
C CYS A 127 -4.30 5.46 -8.37
N ALA A 128 -5.25 5.50 -7.44
CA ALA A 128 -5.13 4.91 -6.12
C ALA A 128 -5.43 3.41 -6.16
N GLU A 129 -4.50 2.60 -5.70
CA GLU A 129 -4.55 1.13 -5.77
C GLU A 129 -4.24 0.51 -4.41
N LYS A 130 -4.56 -0.76 -4.27
CA LYS A 130 -4.17 -1.57 -3.12
C LYS A 130 -2.67 -1.86 -3.13
N SER A 131 -2.17 -2.51 -2.09
CA SER A 131 -0.74 -2.57 -1.78
C SER A 131 0.11 -3.47 -2.69
N ILE A 132 -0.48 -4.24 -3.63
CA ILE A 132 0.31 -5.15 -4.48
C ILE A 132 1.31 -4.39 -5.36
N LYS A 133 0.92 -3.26 -5.93
CA LYS A 133 1.80 -2.47 -6.79
C LYS A 133 2.97 -1.86 -6.00
N LEU A 134 2.68 -1.37 -4.80
CA LEU A 134 3.72 -0.92 -3.87
C LEU A 134 4.71 -2.03 -3.55
N MET A 135 4.25 -3.23 -3.22
CA MET A 135 5.14 -4.31 -2.84
C MET A 135 5.97 -4.86 -4.01
N ARG A 136 5.50 -4.72 -5.25
CA ARG A 136 6.32 -4.97 -6.44
C ARG A 136 7.47 -3.98 -6.59
N ILE A 137 7.26 -2.73 -6.21
CA ILE A 137 8.35 -1.73 -6.16
C ILE A 137 9.35 -2.10 -5.08
N VAL A 138 8.88 -2.47 -3.88
CA VAL A 138 9.75 -2.89 -2.78
C VAL A 138 10.58 -4.12 -3.14
N GLU A 139 10.05 -5.05 -3.89
CA GLU A 139 10.79 -6.23 -4.38
C GLU A 139 12.05 -5.86 -5.18
N GLY A 140 12.02 -4.76 -5.90
CA GLY A 140 13.15 -4.28 -6.69
C GLY A 140 14.19 -3.47 -5.92
N LEU A 141 13.98 -3.21 -4.62
CA LEU A 141 14.92 -2.42 -3.82
C LEU A 141 16.09 -3.24 -3.33
N ASP A 142 17.27 -2.61 -3.31
CA ASP A 142 18.44 -3.10 -2.60
C ASP A 142 18.50 -2.46 -1.20
N LYS A 143 19.09 -3.17 -0.24
CA LYS A 143 19.30 -2.65 1.10
C LYS A 143 20.05 -1.31 1.06
N GLY A 144 19.48 -0.29 1.69
CA GLY A 144 19.99 1.08 1.67
C GLY A 144 19.29 2.00 0.66
N ASP A 145 18.52 1.44 -0.27
CA ASP A 145 17.72 2.25 -1.20
C ASP A 145 16.64 3.04 -0.48
N ALA A 146 16.27 4.17 -1.06
CA ALA A 146 15.23 5.05 -0.51
C ALA A 146 13.90 4.90 -1.24
N LEU A 147 12.81 4.95 -0.47
CA LEU A 147 11.47 5.28 -0.96
C LEU A 147 11.13 6.72 -0.56
N TYR A 148 10.47 7.42 -1.47
CA TYR A 148 10.00 8.78 -1.26
C TYR A 148 8.49 8.78 -1.11
N ILE A 149 8.01 9.54 -0.13
CA ILE A 149 6.59 9.79 0.08
C ILE A 149 6.30 11.19 -0.43
N GLY A 150 5.45 11.29 -1.45
CA GLY A 150 4.93 12.55 -1.97
C GLY A 150 3.73 13.03 -1.16
N SER A 151 2.59 13.25 -1.83
CA SER A 151 1.35 13.60 -1.16
C SER A 151 0.84 12.47 -0.27
N VAL A 152 0.21 12.83 0.84
CA VAL A 152 -0.61 11.93 1.65
C VAL A 152 -1.98 12.58 1.78
N LEU A 153 -3.00 11.89 1.33
CA LEU A 153 -4.40 12.34 1.39
C LEU A 153 -5.18 11.50 2.37
N GLY A 154 -6.17 12.09 3.03
CA GLY A 154 -7.21 11.34 3.70
C GLY A 154 -8.30 10.93 2.70
N TYR A 155 -9.04 9.85 2.97
CA TYR A 155 -10.20 9.51 2.17
C TYR A 155 -11.31 8.89 3.00
N HIS A 156 -12.53 8.97 2.48
CA HIS A 156 -13.73 8.35 3.01
C HIS A 156 -14.33 7.34 2.03
N ASN A 157 -14.76 6.22 2.56
CA ASN A 157 -15.56 5.21 1.86
C ASN A 157 -17.02 5.65 1.74
#